data_acf14142b4fb2411213265674e4b355b
#
_entry.id   acf14142b4fb2411213265674e4b355b
#
_cell.length_a   1.000
_cell.length_b   1.000
_cell.length_c   1.000
_cell.angle_alpha   90.00
_cell.angle_beta   90.00
_cell.angle_gamma   90.00
#
_symmetry.space_group_name_H-M   'P 1'
#
loop_
_entity.id
_entity.type
_entity.pdbx_description
1 polymer ?
#
loop_
_entity_poly.entity_id
_entity_poly.type
_entity_poly.pdbx_seq_one_letter_code
_entity_poly.pdbx_strand_id
1 'polypeptide(L)'
;MKFPAGITSEFFEYTTHLSLDQFKTEIQNLIKETQNLGFSVNLTGKVLNENEFYITSKWNFGPLVSGPVSYLHHSDPTNLRIFTYQNENKETQVNLLVTPNSYYPLLFILCPISLLILWFCTNESGSAGVYAIILFLAFLIPIITVIISKILKRKLKDKFVKYFDLKKMPS
;
A
#
# COMPACT_ATOMS: atom_id res chain seq x y z
N MET A 1 -17.13 10.03 11.43
CA MET A 1 -17.28 8.87 10.52
C MET A 1 -15.94 8.17 10.41
N LYS A 2 -15.81 6.89 10.79
CA LYS A 2 -14.52 6.16 10.63
C LYS A 2 -14.53 5.46 9.27
N PHE A 3 -13.54 5.74 8.43
CA PHE A 3 -13.37 5.02 7.18
C PHE A 3 -12.97 3.55 7.41
N PRO A 4 -13.31 2.64 6.49
CA PRO A 4 -12.90 1.23 6.59
C PRO A 4 -11.37 1.09 6.65
N ALA A 5 -10.87 0.16 7.48
CA ALA A 5 -9.43 -0.10 7.65
C ALA A 5 -8.70 -0.40 6.32
N GLY A 6 -9.42 -0.86 5.29
CA GLY A 6 -8.85 -1.07 3.95
C GLY A 6 -8.29 0.19 3.29
N ILE A 7 -8.91 1.36 3.49
CA ILE A 7 -8.58 2.63 2.83
C ILE A 7 -7.93 3.65 3.76
N THR A 8 -7.67 3.31 5.02
CA THR A 8 -6.96 4.14 6.00
C THR A 8 -5.55 3.61 6.25
N SER A 9 -4.68 4.47 6.78
CA SER A 9 -3.37 4.05 7.25
C SER A 9 -3.50 3.17 8.50
N GLU A 10 -2.61 2.17 8.62
CA GLU A 10 -2.54 1.27 9.78
C GLU A 10 -1.13 1.35 10.37
N PHE A 11 -1.06 1.39 11.68
CA PHE A 11 0.18 1.47 12.44
C PHE A 11 0.46 0.15 13.15
N PHE A 12 1.71 -0.32 13.10
CA PHE A 12 2.16 -1.56 13.71
C PHE A 12 3.51 -1.35 14.40
N GLU A 13 3.69 -1.98 15.53
CA GLU A 13 4.91 -1.92 16.33
C GLU A 13 5.60 -3.28 16.37
N TYR A 14 6.89 -3.27 16.10
CA TYR A 14 7.74 -4.45 16.05
C TYR A 14 9.06 -4.20 16.77
N THR A 15 9.73 -5.28 17.15
CA THR A 15 11.13 -5.29 17.59
C THR A 15 11.96 -6.17 16.66
N THR A 16 13.24 -5.88 16.58
CA THR A 16 14.21 -6.72 15.86
C THR A 16 15.40 -7.04 16.76
N HIS A 17 16.02 -8.18 16.50
CA HIS A 17 17.27 -8.60 17.15
C HIS A 17 18.50 -7.85 16.62
N LEU A 18 18.38 -7.15 15.50
CA LEU A 18 19.46 -6.35 14.93
C LEU A 18 19.67 -5.07 15.75
N SER A 19 20.91 -4.63 15.87
CA SER A 19 21.18 -3.28 16.40
C SER A 19 20.60 -2.21 15.45
N LEU A 20 20.37 -1.01 15.97
CA LEU A 20 19.79 0.09 15.17
C LEU A 20 20.59 0.37 13.90
N ASP A 21 21.93 0.39 14.01
CA ASP A 21 22.82 0.68 12.89
C ASP A 21 22.84 -0.47 11.86
N GLN A 22 22.84 -1.72 12.35
CA GLN A 22 22.73 -2.90 11.48
C GLN A 22 21.40 -2.88 10.72
N PHE A 23 20.29 -2.64 11.40
CA PHE A 23 18.98 -2.59 10.78
C PHE A 23 18.87 -1.47 9.72
N LYS A 24 19.41 -0.27 10.00
CA LYS A 24 19.48 0.82 9.02
C LYS A 24 20.33 0.45 7.80
N THR A 25 21.49 -0.17 8.02
CA THR A 25 22.37 -0.63 6.95
C THR A 25 21.68 -1.66 6.06
N GLU A 26 20.98 -2.63 6.65
CA GLU A 26 20.22 -3.65 5.93
C GLU A 26 19.09 -3.04 5.08
N ILE A 27 18.35 -2.06 5.61
CA ILE A 27 17.33 -1.34 4.81
C ILE A 27 17.96 -0.56 3.66
N GLN A 28 19.10 0.12 3.91
CA GLN A 28 19.78 0.85 2.85
C GLN A 28 20.30 -0.08 1.76
N ASN A 29 20.83 -1.24 2.13
CA ASN A 29 21.26 -2.26 1.18
C ASN A 29 20.09 -2.79 0.36
N LEU A 30 18.95 -3.10 1.00
CA LEU A 30 17.72 -3.48 0.32
C LEU A 30 17.30 -2.43 -0.73
N ILE A 31 17.34 -1.14 -0.38
CA ILE A 31 16.99 -0.05 -1.30
C ILE A 31 17.97 0.03 -2.47
N LYS A 32 19.28 -0.12 -2.22
CA LYS A 32 20.32 -0.09 -3.26
C LYS A 32 20.24 -1.29 -4.20
N GLU A 33 20.08 -2.50 -3.66
CA GLU A 33 19.96 -3.73 -4.46
C GLU A 33 18.74 -3.69 -5.38
N THR A 34 17.63 -3.14 -4.91
CA THR A 34 16.42 -3.04 -5.72
C THR A 34 16.51 -1.97 -6.82
N GLN A 35 17.40 -1.01 -6.70
CA GLN A 35 17.74 -0.07 -7.77
C GLN A 35 18.59 -0.72 -8.85
N ASN A 36 19.42 -1.71 -8.51
CA ASN A 36 20.39 -2.37 -9.40
C ASN A 36 19.86 -3.64 -10.07
N LEU A 37 18.56 -3.75 -10.35
CA LEU A 37 17.95 -4.85 -11.13
C LEU A 37 17.99 -6.27 -10.51
N GLY A 38 18.29 -6.42 -9.25
CA GLY A 38 18.22 -7.70 -8.54
C GLY A 38 16.76 -8.14 -8.29
N PHE A 39 16.33 -9.19 -8.95
CA PHE A 39 14.94 -9.69 -8.95
C PHE A 39 14.50 -10.42 -7.66
N SER A 40 15.34 -10.52 -6.65
CA SER A 40 15.03 -11.38 -5.49
C SER A 40 13.94 -10.81 -4.54
N VAL A 41 13.84 -9.50 -4.41
CA VAL A 41 12.85 -8.87 -3.54
C VAL A 41 12.13 -7.75 -4.28
N ASN A 42 10.85 -7.94 -4.61
CA ASN A 42 10.02 -6.95 -5.30
C ASN A 42 9.65 -5.74 -4.41
N LEU A 43 10.62 -5.22 -3.66
CA LEU A 43 10.50 -4.03 -2.84
C LEU A 43 11.43 -2.96 -3.39
N THR A 44 11.00 -1.72 -3.41
CA THR A 44 11.82 -0.56 -3.74
C THR A 44 11.56 0.53 -2.73
N GLY A 45 12.49 1.47 -2.58
CA GLY A 45 12.29 2.50 -1.59
C GLY A 45 13.27 3.64 -1.69
N LYS A 46 13.17 4.54 -0.72
CA LYS A 46 14.08 5.66 -0.52
C LYS A 46 14.26 5.93 0.97
N VAL A 47 15.41 6.46 1.31
CA VAL A 47 15.71 7.01 2.63
C VAL A 47 15.08 8.41 2.69
N LEU A 48 14.24 8.66 3.68
CA LEU A 48 13.64 9.98 3.90
C LEU A 48 14.49 10.80 4.87
N ASN A 49 14.86 10.16 6.00
CA ASN A 49 15.71 10.74 7.05
C ASN A 49 16.59 9.64 7.65
N GLU A 50 17.47 9.97 8.60
CA GLU A 50 18.32 9.00 9.30
C GLU A 50 17.55 7.83 9.95
N ASN A 51 16.33 8.07 10.40
CA ASN A 51 15.49 7.11 11.12
C ASN A 51 14.19 6.78 10.37
N GLU A 52 14.00 7.31 9.17
CA GLU A 52 12.76 7.15 8.42
C GLU A 52 13.04 6.67 6.99
N PHE A 53 12.38 5.57 6.64
CA PHE A 53 12.51 4.94 5.33
C PHE A 53 11.13 4.81 4.69
N TYR A 54 11.10 4.86 3.38
CA TYR A 54 9.92 4.65 2.56
C TYR A 54 10.13 3.43 1.68
N ILE A 55 9.25 2.46 1.78
CA ILE A 55 9.29 1.22 1.00
C ILE A 55 7.96 1.04 0.29
N THR A 56 8.03 0.59 -0.95
CA THR A 56 6.88 0.17 -1.74
C THR A 56 7.21 -1.10 -2.52
N SER A 57 6.22 -1.78 -3.05
CA SER A 57 6.41 -2.96 -3.88
C SER A 57 6.60 -2.54 -5.34
N LYS A 58 7.60 -3.10 -6.03
CA LYS A 58 7.69 -3.00 -7.50
C LYS A 58 6.69 -3.98 -8.12
N TRP A 59 5.76 -3.47 -8.89
CA TRP A 59 4.94 -4.30 -9.76
C TRP A 59 5.70 -4.52 -11.08
N ASN A 60 6.20 -5.73 -11.28
CA ASN A 60 6.66 -6.14 -12.59
C ASN A 60 5.41 -6.53 -13.40
N PHE A 61 4.87 -5.61 -14.19
CA PHE A 61 4.13 -6.02 -15.36
C PHE A 61 5.16 -6.73 -16.27
N GLY A 62 4.94 -8.03 -16.50
CA GLY A 62 5.80 -8.83 -17.37
C GLY A 62 5.95 -8.23 -18.77
N PRO A 63 6.73 -8.87 -19.66
CA PRO A 63 7.19 -8.30 -20.94
C PRO A 63 6.11 -7.96 -21.96
N LEU A 64 4.83 -7.99 -21.60
CA LEU A 64 3.71 -7.66 -22.47
C LEU A 64 3.50 -6.15 -22.69
N VAL A 65 4.25 -5.28 -22.00
CA VAL A 65 4.18 -3.83 -22.21
C VAL A 65 5.57 -3.30 -22.55
N SER A 66 6.14 -3.79 -23.66
CA SER A 66 7.31 -3.19 -24.30
C SER A 66 6.85 -2.03 -25.20
N GLY A 67 6.58 -0.89 -24.61
CA GLY A 67 6.24 0.36 -25.31
C GLY A 67 6.70 1.56 -24.52
N PRO A 68 6.61 2.80 -25.07
CA PRO A 68 7.01 4.01 -24.39
C PRO A 68 6.27 4.29 -23.05
N VAL A 69 5.33 3.44 -22.67
CA VAL A 69 4.62 3.41 -21.39
C VAL A 69 5.46 2.78 -20.26
N SER A 70 6.63 2.23 -20.56
CA SER A 70 7.55 1.62 -19.57
C SER A 70 8.10 2.60 -18.52
N TYR A 71 7.90 3.91 -18.70
CA TYR A 71 8.25 4.93 -17.70
C TYR A 71 7.19 5.15 -16.62
N LEU A 72 5.99 4.61 -16.78
CA LEU A 72 5.05 4.50 -15.68
C LEU A 72 5.50 3.34 -14.80
N HIS A 73 6.52 3.56 -13.96
CA HIS A 73 6.74 2.76 -12.76
C HIS A 73 5.47 2.89 -11.93
N HIS A 74 4.50 2.04 -12.18
CA HIS A 74 3.37 1.87 -11.30
C HIS A 74 3.92 1.28 -10.01
N SER A 75 4.43 2.18 -9.15
CA SER A 75 4.60 1.82 -7.75
C SER A 75 3.29 1.22 -7.30
N ASP A 76 3.34 0.04 -6.70
CA ASP A 76 2.19 -0.55 -6.02
C ASP A 76 1.48 0.57 -5.25
N PRO A 77 0.16 0.70 -5.38
CA PRO A 77 -0.61 1.76 -4.73
C PRO A 77 -0.47 1.82 -3.20
N THR A 78 0.29 0.92 -2.61
CA THR A 78 0.50 0.83 -1.16
C THR A 78 1.94 1.17 -0.82
N ASN A 79 2.12 1.91 0.26
CA ASN A 79 3.45 2.25 0.77
C ASN A 79 3.59 1.94 2.26
N LEU A 80 4.84 1.78 2.67
CA LEU A 80 5.25 1.50 4.03
C LEU A 80 6.25 2.57 4.46
N ARG A 81 5.91 3.35 5.46
CA ARG A 81 6.85 4.23 6.17
C ARG A 81 7.35 3.52 7.40
N ILE A 82 8.65 3.49 7.56
CA ILE A 82 9.34 2.78 8.61
C ILE A 82 10.04 3.81 9.47
N PHE A 83 9.76 3.78 10.76
CA PHE A 83 10.42 4.62 11.76
C PHE A 83 11.22 3.70 12.68
N THR A 84 12.51 4.01 12.84
CA THR A 84 13.42 3.22 13.66
C THR A 84 13.90 4.04 14.84
N TYR A 85 13.87 3.46 16.02
CA TYR A 85 14.43 4.07 17.24
C TYR A 85 14.91 2.99 18.21
N GLN A 86 15.68 3.40 19.18
CA GLN A 86 16.17 2.53 20.22
C GLN A 86 15.36 2.77 21.50
N ASN A 87 14.86 1.70 22.10
CA ASN A 87 14.16 1.78 23.38
C ASN A 87 15.17 1.92 24.55
N GLU A 88 14.67 2.26 25.74
CA GLU A 88 15.47 2.35 26.99
C GLU A 88 16.26 1.09 27.26
N ASN A 89 15.75 -0.07 26.88
CA ASN A 89 16.39 -1.39 26.99
C ASN A 89 17.44 -1.66 25.90
N LYS A 90 17.82 -0.68 25.07
CA LYS A 90 18.71 -0.82 23.90
C LYS A 90 18.20 -1.78 22.82
N GLU A 91 16.92 -2.17 22.85
CA GLU A 91 16.30 -2.91 21.77
C GLU A 91 15.91 -1.99 20.63
N THR A 92 16.10 -2.45 19.40
CA THR A 92 15.68 -1.70 18.21
C THR A 92 14.19 -1.89 18.00
N GLN A 93 13.44 -0.80 18.10
CA GLN A 93 12.01 -0.75 17.78
C GLN A 93 11.81 -0.26 16.36
N VAL A 94 10.86 -0.88 15.69
CA VAL A 94 10.51 -0.63 14.29
C VAL A 94 9.02 -0.37 14.18
N ASN A 95 8.67 0.87 13.93
CA ASN A 95 7.29 1.27 13.72
C ASN A 95 6.98 1.31 12.23
N LEU A 96 5.93 0.62 11.84
CA LEU A 96 5.47 0.52 10.46
C LEU A 96 4.15 1.26 10.30
N LEU A 97 4.13 2.29 9.47
CA LEU A 97 2.92 2.95 9.01
C LEU A 97 2.62 2.50 7.59
N VAL A 98 1.63 1.63 7.44
CA VAL A 98 1.18 1.12 6.15
C VAL A 98 0.07 2.02 5.62
N THR A 99 0.31 2.68 4.51
CA THR A 99 -0.62 3.65 3.92
C THR A 99 -1.07 3.14 2.55
N PRO A 100 -2.38 3.11 2.27
CA PRO A 100 -2.88 2.85 0.92
C PRO A 100 -2.51 4.03 0.02
N ASN A 101 -2.40 3.78 -1.29
CA ASN A 101 -2.30 4.87 -2.25
C ASN A 101 -3.56 5.75 -2.17
N SER A 102 -3.39 7.05 -2.37
CA SER A 102 -4.47 8.05 -2.39
C SER A 102 -5.59 7.75 -3.41
N TYR A 103 -5.33 6.94 -4.42
CA TYR A 103 -6.35 6.51 -5.38
C TYR A 103 -7.47 5.67 -4.75
N TYR A 104 -7.18 4.84 -3.72
CA TYR A 104 -8.23 4.00 -3.13
C TYR A 104 -9.27 4.80 -2.33
N PRO A 105 -8.90 5.71 -1.43
CA PRO A 105 -9.88 6.61 -0.81
C PRO A 105 -10.63 7.44 -1.84
N LEU A 106 -9.94 7.91 -2.88
CA LEU A 106 -10.55 8.70 -3.95
C LEU A 106 -11.59 7.89 -4.73
N LEU A 107 -11.26 6.67 -5.19
CA LEU A 107 -12.19 5.78 -5.87
C LEU A 107 -13.38 5.38 -4.99
N PHE A 108 -13.12 5.14 -3.69
CA PHE A 108 -14.17 4.82 -2.74
C PHE A 108 -15.23 5.92 -2.63
N ILE A 109 -14.83 7.19 -2.76
CA ILE A 109 -15.73 8.34 -2.65
C ILE A 109 -16.29 8.73 -4.01
N LEU A 110 -15.44 8.91 -5.02
CA LEU A 110 -15.87 9.48 -6.30
C LEU A 110 -16.68 8.52 -7.16
N CYS A 111 -16.39 7.22 -7.12
CA CYS A 111 -17.07 6.26 -7.95
C CYS A 111 -18.57 6.16 -7.63
N PRO A 112 -19.02 6.00 -6.38
CA PRO A 112 -20.45 6.03 -6.07
C PRO A 112 -21.11 7.37 -6.45
N ILE A 113 -20.43 8.49 -6.21
CA ILE A 113 -20.97 9.82 -6.55
C ILE A 113 -21.19 9.96 -8.06
N SER A 114 -20.20 9.57 -8.87
CA SER A 114 -20.31 9.64 -10.33
C SER A 114 -21.42 8.74 -10.88
N LEU A 115 -21.58 7.55 -10.29
CA LEU A 115 -22.65 6.62 -10.65
C LEU A 115 -24.04 7.15 -10.24
N LEU A 116 -24.15 7.82 -9.09
CA LEU A 116 -25.40 8.48 -8.68
C LEU A 116 -25.75 9.65 -9.61
N ILE A 117 -24.78 10.46 -10.01
CA ILE A 117 -24.99 11.54 -10.99
C ILE A 117 -25.48 10.93 -12.31
N LEU A 118 -24.84 9.89 -12.79
CA LEU A 118 -25.25 9.19 -14.01
C LEU A 118 -26.69 8.67 -13.89
N TRP A 119 -27.05 8.11 -12.75
CA TRP A 119 -28.40 7.65 -12.48
C TRP A 119 -29.44 8.79 -12.59
N PHE A 120 -29.17 9.94 -11.98
CA PHE A 120 -30.04 11.12 -12.10
C PHE A 120 -30.17 11.63 -13.54
N CYS A 121 -29.06 11.69 -14.29
CA CYS A 121 -29.06 12.16 -15.67
C CYS A 121 -29.80 11.22 -16.64
N THR A 122 -29.87 9.93 -16.34
CA THR A 122 -30.52 8.94 -17.22
C THR A 122 -31.98 8.63 -16.83
N ASN A 123 -32.47 9.23 -15.74
CA ASN A 123 -33.78 8.89 -15.15
C ASN A 123 -34.98 9.11 -16.09
N GLU A 124 -34.86 9.95 -17.07
CA GLU A 124 -35.98 10.25 -18.02
C GLU A 124 -36.07 9.25 -19.19
N SER A 125 -35.02 8.48 -19.48
CA SER A 125 -34.93 7.62 -20.67
C SER A 125 -34.44 6.20 -20.46
N GLY A 126 -34.03 5.83 -19.21
CA GLY A 126 -33.42 4.55 -18.93
C GLY A 126 -34.42 3.44 -18.63
N SER A 127 -34.09 2.20 -19.04
CA SER A 127 -34.83 1.02 -18.61
C SER A 127 -34.53 0.66 -17.15
N ALA A 128 -35.47 0.03 -16.42
CA ALA A 128 -35.29 -0.42 -15.05
C ALA A 128 -34.02 -1.28 -14.86
N GLY A 129 -33.63 -2.06 -15.86
CA GLY A 129 -32.41 -2.86 -15.84
C GLY A 129 -31.13 -2.03 -15.78
N VAL A 130 -31.07 -0.91 -16.48
CA VAL A 130 -29.89 0.00 -16.44
C VAL A 130 -29.72 0.60 -15.06
N TYR A 131 -30.80 1.02 -14.41
CA TYR A 131 -30.74 1.56 -13.04
C TYR A 131 -30.28 0.50 -12.02
N ALA A 132 -30.77 -0.72 -12.13
CA ALA A 132 -30.33 -1.81 -11.26
C ALA A 132 -28.83 -2.07 -11.40
N ILE A 133 -28.27 -2.04 -12.60
CA ILE A 133 -26.85 -2.21 -12.86
C ILE A 133 -26.04 -1.05 -12.25
N ILE A 134 -26.47 0.19 -12.46
CA ILE A 134 -25.77 1.37 -11.91
C ILE A 134 -25.71 1.30 -10.38
N LEU A 135 -26.83 1.02 -9.73
CA LEU A 135 -26.88 0.86 -8.27
C LEU A 135 -26.01 -0.28 -7.78
N PHE A 136 -26.07 -1.43 -8.46
CA PHE A 136 -25.22 -2.56 -8.13
C PHE A 136 -23.72 -2.22 -8.18
N LEU A 137 -23.28 -1.55 -9.24
CA LEU A 137 -21.89 -1.10 -9.40
C LEU A 137 -21.50 -0.04 -8.36
N ALA A 138 -22.40 0.86 -8.00
CA ALA A 138 -22.16 1.89 -6.99
C ALA A 138 -21.84 1.29 -5.61
N PHE A 139 -22.41 0.14 -5.27
CA PHE A 139 -22.07 -0.57 -4.04
C PHE A 139 -20.91 -1.54 -4.20
N LEU A 140 -20.81 -2.25 -5.32
CA LEU A 140 -19.81 -3.28 -5.54
C LEU A 140 -18.39 -2.72 -5.63
N ILE A 141 -18.19 -1.60 -6.36
CA ILE A 141 -16.86 -1.02 -6.59
C ILE A 141 -16.20 -0.57 -5.29
N PRO A 142 -16.85 0.16 -4.36
CA PRO A 142 -16.28 0.51 -3.07
C PRO A 142 -15.87 -0.70 -2.24
N ILE A 143 -16.70 -1.76 -2.22
CA ILE A 143 -16.39 -2.98 -1.48
C ILE A 143 -15.13 -3.65 -2.03
N ILE A 144 -15.05 -3.83 -3.35
CA ILE A 144 -13.88 -4.40 -4.01
C ILE A 144 -12.63 -3.56 -3.74
N THR A 145 -12.73 -2.24 -3.82
CA THR A 145 -11.63 -1.30 -3.56
C THR A 145 -11.07 -1.47 -2.14
N VAL A 146 -11.94 -1.57 -1.13
CA VAL A 146 -11.53 -1.82 0.27
C VAL A 146 -10.82 -3.17 0.41
N ILE A 147 -11.36 -4.22 -0.20
CA ILE A 147 -10.79 -5.57 -0.12
C ILE A 147 -9.41 -5.61 -0.77
N ILE A 148 -9.26 -5.09 -1.98
CA ILE A 148 -7.99 -5.08 -2.71
C ILE A 148 -6.95 -4.27 -1.92
N SER A 149 -7.30 -3.08 -1.47
CA SER A 149 -6.39 -2.23 -0.68
C SER A 149 -5.92 -2.93 0.60
N LYS A 150 -6.83 -3.60 1.31
CA LYS A 150 -6.49 -4.38 2.52
C LYS A 150 -5.53 -5.53 2.21
N ILE A 151 -5.76 -6.26 1.12
CA ILE A 151 -4.89 -7.36 0.69
C ILE A 151 -3.48 -6.85 0.36
N LEU A 152 -3.38 -5.74 -0.39
CA LEU A 152 -2.10 -5.16 -0.79
C LEU A 152 -1.31 -4.64 0.42
N LYS A 153 -1.96 -3.94 1.34
CA LYS A 153 -1.34 -3.49 2.60
C LYS A 153 -0.77 -4.67 3.39
N ARG A 154 -1.59 -5.72 3.56
CA ARG A 154 -1.16 -6.92 4.28
C ARG A 154 0.02 -7.59 3.60
N LYS A 155 -0.04 -7.81 2.28
CA LYS A 155 1.06 -8.42 1.52
C LYS A 155 2.37 -7.63 1.65
N LEU A 156 2.32 -6.31 1.52
CA LEU A 156 3.51 -5.46 1.65
C LEU A 156 4.11 -5.55 3.06
N LYS A 157 3.27 -5.38 4.09
CA LYS A 157 3.67 -5.49 5.48
C LYS A 157 4.28 -6.87 5.79
N ASP A 158 3.56 -7.95 5.47
CA ASP A 158 3.99 -9.31 5.80
C ASP A 158 5.30 -9.67 5.09
N LYS A 159 5.49 -9.19 3.86
CA LYS A 159 6.73 -9.37 3.11
C LYS A 159 7.90 -8.66 3.79
N PHE A 160 7.71 -7.42 4.24
CA PHE A 160 8.72 -6.66 4.97
C PHE A 160 9.05 -7.29 6.32
N VAL A 161 8.02 -7.63 7.10
CA VAL A 161 8.17 -8.29 8.41
C VAL A 161 8.94 -9.60 8.28
N LYS A 162 8.62 -10.41 7.26
CA LYS A 162 9.31 -11.68 7.00
C LYS A 162 10.76 -11.48 6.56
N TYR A 163 11.04 -10.47 5.74
CA TYR A 163 12.40 -10.19 5.26
C TYR A 163 13.36 -9.82 6.39
N PHE A 164 12.90 -9.02 7.36
CA PHE A 164 13.69 -8.56 8.49
C PHE A 164 13.50 -9.36 9.79
N ASP A 165 12.76 -10.47 9.74
CA ASP A 165 12.40 -11.31 10.90
C ASP A 165 11.92 -10.49 12.11
N LEU A 166 10.98 -9.57 11.84
CA LEU A 166 10.46 -8.67 12.87
C LEU A 166 9.49 -9.41 13.80
N LYS A 167 9.65 -9.23 15.11
CA LYS A 167 8.75 -9.77 16.13
C LYS A 167 7.74 -8.70 16.55
N LYS A 168 6.46 -9.05 16.53
CA LYS A 168 5.39 -8.15 16.98
C LYS A 168 5.53 -7.91 18.48
N MET A 169 5.44 -6.65 18.89
CA MET A 169 5.40 -6.34 20.32
C MET A 169 4.14 -6.91 20.96
N PRO A 170 4.24 -7.50 22.16
CA PRO A 170 3.05 -7.86 22.93
C PRO A 170 2.25 -6.58 23.24
N SER A 171 0.97 -6.59 22.87
CA SER A 171 0.02 -5.51 23.13
C SER A 171 -0.42 -5.54 24.58
#